data_fa1c5d546003c8c5562f5c6aea970ed2
#
_entry.id   fa1c5d546003c8c5562f5c6aea970ed2
#
_cell.length_a   1.000
_cell.length_b   1.000
_cell.length_c   1.000
_cell.angle_alpha   90.00
_cell.angle_beta   90.00
_cell.angle_gamma   90.00
#
_symmetry.space_group_name_H-M   'P 1'
#
loop_
_entity.id
_entity.type
_entity.pdbx_description
1 polymer ?
#
loop_
_entity_poly.entity_id
_entity_poly.type
_entity_poly.pdbx_seq_one_letter_code
_entity_poly.pdbx_strand_id
1 'polypeptide(L)'
;MNNLLSCRYNMDTNRVEARFEGGTLLAIDCIAVEDEYGNTPAQRAELDWLLYNKPLEYTRFVLGGEIEHYLSLGCGHGRLQN
;
A
#
# COMPACT_ATOMS: atom_id res chain seq x y z
N MET A 1 15.54 12.73 -4.03
CA MET A 1 14.40 11.87 -4.35
C MET A 1 13.20 12.70 -4.73
N ASN A 2 12.51 12.30 -5.78
CA ASN A 2 11.34 13.06 -6.22
C ASN A 2 10.18 12.90 -5.26
N ASN A 3 9.41 13.97 -5.11
CA ASN A 3 8.25 13.93 -4.26
C ASN A 3 7.09 13.21 -4.93
N LEU A 4 6.38 12.44 -4.13
CA LEU A 4 5.19 11.74 -4.58
C LEU A 4 4.03 12.74 -4.67
N LEU A 5 3.46 12.88 -5.84
CA LEU A 5 2.39 13.85 -6.09
C LEU A 5 1.01 13.25 -5.92
N SER A 6 0.82 12.02 -6.42
CA SER A 6 -0.49 11.40 -6.36
C SER A 6 -0.37 9.90 -6.50
N CYS A 7 -1.37 9.21 -5.99
CA CYS A 7 -1.48 7.76 -6.12
C CYS A 7 -2.91 7.41 -6.44
N ARG A 8 -3.09 6.40 -7.27
CA ARG A 8 -4.41 5.95 -7.63
C ARG A 8 -4.40 4.44 -7.80
N TYR A 9 -5.35 3.77 -7.18
CA TYR A 9 -5.49 2.34 -7.33
C TYR A 9 -6.28 2.04 -8.60
N ASN A 10 -5.72 1.19 -9.44
CA ASN A 10 -6.37 0.75 -10.66
C ASN A 10 -6.87 -0.68 -10.45
N MET A 11 -8.19 -0.83 -10.35
CA MET A 11 -8.81 -2.12 -10.08
C MET A 11 -8.65 -3.10 -11.23
N ASP A 12 -8.52 -2.60 -12.45
CA ASP A 12 -8.39 -3.47 -13.61
C ASP A 12 -7.07 -4.20 -13.64
N THR A 13 -6.01 -3.56 -13.15
CA THR A 13 -4.68 -4.13 -13.16
C THR A 13 -4.20 -4.56 -11.79
N ASN A 14 -4.94 -4.23 -10.73
CA ASN A 14 -4.54 -4.46 -9.35
C ASN A 14 -3.21 -3.79 -9.01
N ARG A 15 -3.04 -2.58 -9.50
CA ARG A 15 -1.81 -1.81 -9.27
C ARG A 15 -2.14 -0.42 -8.78
N VAL A 16 -1.26 0.12 -7.95
CA VAL A 16 -1.30 1.52 -7.58
C VAL A 16 -0.41 2.28 -8.53
N GLU A 17 -0.98 3.28 -9.18
CA GLU A 17 -0.24 4.12 -10.10
C GLU A 17 0.22 5.35 -9.34
N ALA A 18 1.52 5.47 -9.15
CA ALA A 18 2.13 6.55 -8.39
C ALA A 18 2.79 7.54 -9.34
N ARG A 19 2.55 8.81 -9.10
CA ARG A 19 3.07 9.88 -9.92
C ARG A 19 3.96 10.76 -9.08
N PHE A 20 5.15 10.99 -9.57
CA PHE A 20 6.16 11.75 -8.85
C PHE A 20 6.45 13.05 -9.54
N GLU A 21 6.93 14.00 -8.75
CA GLU A 21 7.44 15.25 -9.28
C GLU A 21 8.54 14.95 -10.30
N GLY A 22 8.52 15.68 -11.40
CA GLY A 22 9.49 15.42 -12.47
C GLY A 22 9.00 14.48 -13.55
N GLY A 23 7.77 13.95 -13.40
CA GLY A 23 7.14 13.15 -14.45
C GLY A 23 7.34 11.66 -14.34
N THR A 24 8.01 11.19 -13.31
CA THR A 24 8.19 9.75 -13.12
C THR A 24 6.87 9.10 -12.73
N LEU A 25 6.56 7.97 -13.37
CA LEU A 25 5.40 7.16 -13.06
C LEU A 25 5.87 5.79 -12.62
N LEU A 26 5.23 5.25 -11.61
CA LEU A 26 5.56 3.95 -11.07
C LEU A 26 4.29 3.18 -10.77
N ALA A 27 4.26 1.91 -11.10
CA ALA A 27 3.12 1.04 -10.79
C ALA A 27 3.54 0.02 -9.74
N ILE A 28 2.77 -0.07 -8.67
CA ILE A 28 3.02 -1.03 -7.60
C ILE A 28 2.04 -2.17 -7.76
N ASP A 29 2.57 -3.38 -7.87
CA ASP A 29 1.75 -4.59 -7.99
C ASP A 29 1.21 -4.96 -6.61
N CYS A 30 -0.06 -4.71 -6.38
CA CYS A 30 -0.66 -4.94 -5.07
C CYS A 30 -0.73 -6.42 -4.71
N ILE A 31 -0.84 -7.29 -5.70
CA ILE A 31 -0.86 -8.72 -5.45
C ILE A 31 0.50 -9.18 -4.94
N ALA A 32 1.57 -8.67 -5.54
CA ALA A 32 2.91 -9.00 -5.10
C ALA A 32 3.16 -8.51 -3.66
N VAL A 33 2.67 -7.32 -3.34
CA VAL A 33 2.79 -6.78 -1.98
C VAL A 33 2.05 -7.67 -0.98
N GLU A 34 0.84 -8.08 -1.33
CA GLU A 34 0.04 -8.94 -0.46
C GLU A 34 0.72 -10.29 -0.27
N ASP A 35 1.27 -10.85 -1.34
CA ASP A 35 1.96 -12.14 -1.25
C ASP A 35 3.19 -12.07 -0.37
N GLU A 36 3.89 -10.96 -0.38
CA GLU A 36 5.11 -10.82 0.39
C GLU A 36 4.86 -10.43 1.85
N TYR A 37 3.92 -9.54 2.09
CA TYR A 37 3.76 -8.95 3.42
C TYR A 37 2.46 -9.34 4.11
N GLY A 38 1.45 -9.78 3.37
CA GLY A 38 0.16 -10.16 3.95
C GLY A 38 0.15 -11.58 4.44
N ASN A 39 0.87 -11.85 5.52
CA ASN A 39 1.05 -13.21 6.03
C ASN A 39 -0.13 -13.72 6.86
N THR A 40 -0.95 -12.82 7.36
CA THR A 40 -2.12 -13.20 8.15
C THR A 40 -3.35 -12.51 7.57
N PRO A 41 -4.56 -13.02 7.87
CA PRO A 41 -5.77 -12.33 7.42
C PRO A 41 -5.85 -10.90 7.91
N ALA A 42 -5.39 -10.63 9.12
CA ALA A 42 -5.40 -9.28 9.66
C ALA A 42 -4.46 -8.36 8.87
N GLN A 43 -3.29 -8.86 8.49
CA GLN A 43 -2.34 -8.07 7.71
C GLN A 43 -2.88 -7.79 6.31
N ARG A 44 -3.53 -8.78 5.70
CA ARG A 44 -4.13 -8.59 4.39
C ARG A 44 -5.27 -7.57 4.45
N ALA A 45 -6.06 -7.63 5.49
CA ALA A 45 -7.15 -6.67 5.68
C ALA A 45 -6.59 -5.26 5.85
N GLU A 46 -5.50 -5.12 6.57
CA GLU A 46 -4.88 -3.81 6.76
C GLU A 46 -4.32 -3.26 5.45
N LEU A 47 -3.70 -4.12 4.64
CA LEU A 47 -3.20 -3.70 3.33
C LEU A 47 -4.34 -3.22 2.45
N ASP A 48 -5.46 -3.94 2.46
CA ASP A 48 -6.64 -3.53 1.69
C ASP A 48 -7.18 -2.20 2.20
N TRP A 49 -7.25 -2.05 3.51
CA TRP A 49 -7.75 -0.80 4.09
C TRP A 49 -6.90 0.39 3.66
N LEU A 50 -5.58 0.25 3.71
CA LEU A 50 -4.68 1.31 3.26
C LEU A 50 -4.88 1.61 1.79
N LEU A 51 -5.00 0.56 0.99
CA LEU A 51 -5.11 0.69 -0.45
C LEU A 51 -6.36 1.49 -0.84
N TYR A 52 -7.48 1.21 -0.20
CA TYR A 52 -8.74 1.86 -0.56
C TYR A 52 -8.94 3.20 0.13
N ASN A 53 -8.36 3.39 1.29
CA ASN A 53 -8.61 4.62 2.07
C ASN A 53 -7.44 5.58 2.06
N LYS A 54 -6.22 5.08 1.97
CA LYS A 54 -5.02 5.92 2.02
C LYS A 54 -3.95 5.41 1.07
N PRO A 55 -4.22 5.47 -0.24
CA PRO A 55 -3.27 4.95 -1.22
C PRO A 55 -1.91 5.65 -1.19
N LEU A 56 -1.88 6.92 -0.79
CA LEU A 56 -0.63 7.63 -0.67
C LEU A 56 0.24 7.05 0.43
N GLU A 57 -0.37 6.75 1.59
CA GLU A 57 0.34 6.13 2.69
C GLU A 57 0.80 4.72 2.32
N TYR A 58 -0.07 3.96 1.67
CA TYR A 58 0.27 2.64 1.17
C TYR A 58 1.54 2.70 0.32
N THR A 59 1.56 3.64 -0.62
CA THR A 59 2.69 3.78 -1.53
C THR A 59 3.95 4.16 -0.78
N ARG A 60 3.85 5.09 0.17
CA ARG A 60 5.00 5.51 0.95
C ARG A 60 5.59 4.38 1.77
N PHE A 61 4.75 3.58 2.40
CA PHE A 61 5.23 2.45 3.18
C PHE A 61 5.91 1.41 2.31
N VAL A 62 5.31 1.10 1.16
CA VAL A 62 5.87 0.09 0.27
C VAL A 62 7.20 0.54 -0.30
N LEU A 63 7.26 1.76 -0.85
CA LEU A 63 8.47 2.25 -1.48
C LEU A 63 9.57 2.56 -0.46
N GLY A 64 9.18 2.97 0.74
CA GLY A 64 10.14 3.27 1.79
C GLY A 64 10.64 2.05 2.53
N GLY A 65 10.09 0.88 2.24
CA GLY A 65 10.49 -0.34 2.93
C GLY A 65 9.95 -0.46 4.34
N GLU A 66 8.91 0.30 4.67
CA GLU A 66 8.36 0.34 6.03
C GLU A 66 7.06 -0.41 6.18
N ILE A 67 6.56 -1.02 5.11
CA ILE A 67 5.26 -1.69 5.16
C ILE A 67 5.28 -2.86 6.15
N GLU A 68 6.38 -3.60 6.20
CA GLU A 68 6.51 -4.72 7.11
C GLU A 68 6.46 -4.25 8.56
N HIS A 69 7.19 -3.20 8.85
CA HIS A 69 7.19 -2.62 10.20
C HIS A 69 5.80 -2.13 10.59
N TYR A 70 5.16 -1.42 9.68
CA TYR A 70 3.80 -0.93 9.92
C TYR A 70 2.85 -2.06 10.27
N LEU A 71 2.91 -3.15 9.50
CA LEU A 71 2.04 -4.29 9.75
C LEU A 71 2.35 -4.99 11.06
N SER A 72 3.61 -4.92 11.51
CA SER A 72 4.01 -5.56 12.75
C SER A 72 3.51 -4.82 13.99
N LEU A 73 3.14 -3.54 13.84
CA LEU A 73 2.65 -2.76 14.97
C LEU A 73 1.23 -3.11 15.38
N GLY A 74 0.58 -3.94 14.60
CA GLY A 74 -0.78 -4.33 14.88
C GLY A 74 -1.72 -3.83 13.81
N CYS A 75 -2.57 -4.68 13.33
CA CYS A 75 -3.48 -4.37 12.25
C CYS A 75 -4.82 -3.98 12.85
N GLY A 76 -5.01 -2.67 13.05
CA GLY A 76 -6.22 -2.19 13.70
C GLY A 76 -7.33 -1.79 12.76
N HIS A 77 -6.98 -1.26 11.60
CA HIS A 77 -7.97 -0.65 10.71
C HIS A 77 -8.79 -1.67 9.95
N GLY A 78 -8.16 -2.76 9.53
CA GLY A 78 -8.85 -3.78 8.77
C GLY A 78 -9.52 -4.84 9.60
N ARG A 79 -9.50 -4.72 10.93
CA ARG A 79 -10.07 -5.73 11.81
C ARG A 79 -11.45 -5.31 12.25
N LEU A 80 -12.29 -6.32 12.39
CA LEU A 80 -13.65 -6.05 12.83
C LEU A 80 -13.76 -5.83 14.31
N GLN A 81 -12.90 -6.48 15.04
CA GLN A 81 -12.99 -6.35 16.47
C GLN A 81 -11.92 -5.40 16.94
N ASN A 82 -12.13 -4.88 17.99
CA ASN A 82 -11.20 -4.00 18.64
C ASN A 82 -11.65 -3.01 19.40
#